data_b5067701f6a0f5f5841c8829791c7d7a
#
_entry.id   b5067701f6a0f5f5841c8829791c7d7a
#
_cell.length_a   1.000
_cell.length_b   1.000
_cell.length_c   1.000
_cell.angle_alpha   90.00
_cell.angle_beta   90.00
_cell.angle_gamma   90.00
#
_symmetry.space_group_name_H-M   'P 1'
#
loop_
_entity.id
_entity.type
_entity.pdbx_description
1 polymer ?
#
loop_
_entity_poly.entity_id
_entity_poly.type
_entity_poly.pdbx_seq_one_letter_code
_entity_poly.pdbx_strand_id
1 'polypeptide(L)'
;MTIATIIVNYNAGETLQQCVSALLNGTEPSTLTVVDNASSDGSAEDLQRFYGKHKDVDFQFNPTNAGFAPAVNSVARGLDVDWVLILNPDCILELETLGRLKAALEEDPQAGLAGPAVRDEHGCLQRATMRRFPGPWKSLMSASGFWRLGKWMPFFHGVEVDASGLSGNPEVCDAVSGACMLVRRSALEAVGYLDERYAMHCEDLDLMFRLKEKGWHCLYVPRASSIHRQGLSSRSRPTWVHFQKHRGMARFFRKFQAKSTPFPIDMLVYAGIWLRFIVLWPLALIRR
;
A
#
# COMPACT_ATOMS: atom_id res chain seq x y z
N MET A 1 19.83 3.61 13.97
CA MET A 1 18.97 2.69 13.18
C MET A 1 18.87 3.21 11.75
N THR A 2 19.02 2.34 10.77
CA THR A 2 19.12 2.70 9.35
C THR A 2 17.82 2.43 8.61
N ILE A 3 17.46 3.28 7.65
CA ILE A 3 16.29 3.15 6.81
C ILE A 3 16.73 3.00 5.36
N ALA A 4 16.14 2.04 4.63
CA ALA A 4 16.21 1.98 3.19
C ALA A 4 14.81 2.17 2.60
N THR A 5 14.71 3.00 1.57
CA THR A 5 13.48 3.25 0.83
C THR A 5 13.50 2.54 -0.50
N ILE A 6 12.40 1.91 -0.86
CA ILE A 6 12.19 1.28 -2.16
C ILE A 6 11.01 1.96 -2.85
N ILE A 7 11.25 2.52 -4.03
CA ILE A 7 10.22 3.09 -4.91
C ILE A 7 10.19 2.25 -6.18
N VAL A 8 9.02 1.70 -6.51
CA VAL A 8 8.82 0.98 -7.78
C VAL A 8 8.17 1.91 -8.78
N ASN A 9 8.91 2.25 -9.83
CA ASN A 9 8.42 3.08 -10.93
C ASN A 9 7.84 2.25 -12.06
N TYR A 10 6.69 2.68 -12.58
CA TYR A 10 6.14 2.25 -13.86
C TYR A 10 5.31 3.38 -14.46
N ASN A 11 5.89 4.14 -15.36
CA ASN A 11 5.27 5.28 -16.06
C ASN A 11 4.64 6.30 -15.09
N ALA A 12 5.37 6.71 -14.05
CA ALA A 12 4.87 7.65 -13.05
C ALA A 12 5.04 9.13 -13.44
N GLY A 13 5.73 9.41 -14.55
CA GLY A 13 5.95 10.78 -15.04
C GLY A 13 6.65 11.66 -14.01
N GLU A 14 6.27 12.92 -13.98
CA GLU A 14 6.86 13.94 -13.08
C GLU A 14 6.65 13.65 -11.58
N THR A 15 5.66 12.83 -11.23
CA THR A 15 5.38 12.55 -9.82
C THR A 15 6.50 11.75 -9.17
N LEU A 16 7.22 10.93 -9.92
CA LEU A 16 8.41 10.22 -9.43
C LEU A 16 9.45 11.20 -8.90
N GLN A 17 9.76 12.26 -9.66
CA GLN A 17 10.73 13.28 -9.24
C GLN A 17 10.25 14.04 -7.99
N GLN A 18 8.97 14.38 -7.92
CA GLN A 18 8.38 15.05 -6.76
C GLN A 18 8.43 14.15 -5.52
N CYS A 19 8.13 12.86 -5.66
CA CYS A 19 8.21 11.87 -4.59
C CYS A 19 9.64 11.75 -4.04
N VAL A 20 10.62 11.56 -4.91
CA VAL A 20 12.04 11.43 -4.55
C VAL A 20 12.56 12.73 -3.92
N SER A 21 12.24 13.88 -4.49
CA SER A 21 12.63 15.18 -3.92
C SER A 21 12.05 15.37 -2.51
N ALA A 22 10.79 15.03 -2.28
CA ALA A 22 10.17 15.13 -0.96
C ALA A 22 10.81 14.20 0.06
N LEU A 23 11.14 12.97 -0.34
CA LEU A 23 11.84 12.01 0.51
C LEU A 23 13.23 12.50 0.92
N LEU A 24 14.04 12.95 -0.04
CA LEU A 24 15.43 13.38 0.20
C LEU A 24 15.50 14.70 0.99
N ASN A 25 14.48 15.54 0.92
CA ASN A 25 14.37 16.76 1.72
C ASN A 25 13.77 16.51 3.12
N GLY A 26 13.33 15.28 3.42
CA GLY A 26 12.78 14.91 4.72
C GLY A 26 13.80 15.03 5.87
N THR A 27 13.31 15.18 7.09
CA THR A 27 14.18 15.31 8.30
C THR A 27 14.87 14.03 8.70
N GLU A 28 14.33 12.87 8.32
CA GLU A 28 14.91 11.56 8.62
C GLU A 28 15.61 11.00 7.37
N PRO A 29 16.92 10.71 7.44
CA PRO A 29 17.67 10.22 6.29
C PRO A 29 17.34 8.75 5.97
N SER A 30 17.35 8.44 4.67
CA SER A 30 17.25 7.06 4.18
C SER A 30 18.08 6.88 2.90
N THR A 31 18.59 5.67 2.68
CA THR A 31 19.04 5.28 1.34
C THR A 31 17.82 5.00 0.45
N LEU A 32 17.93 5.25 -0.84
CA LEU A 32 16.84 5.07 -1.80
C LEU A 32 17.27 4.14 -2.93
N THR A 33 16.47 3.13 -3.22
CA THR A 33 16.56 2.38 -4.47
C THR A 33 15.28 2.61 -5.29
N VAL A 34 15.45 3.17 -6.48
CA VAL A 34 14.37 3.28 -7.48
C VAL A 34 14.42 2.08 -8.40
N VAL A 35 13.39 1.25 -8.37
CA VAL A 35 13.25 0.09 -9.26
C VAL A 35 12.34 0.47 -10.41
N ASP A 36 12.89 0.62 -11.60
CA ASP A 36 12.11 0.87 -12.81
C ASP A 36 11.64 -0.45 -13.43
N ASN A 37 10.34 -0.58 -13.57
CA ASN A 37 9.70 -1.78 -14.13
C ASN A 37 9.45 -1.67 -15.65
N ALA A 38 10.48 -1.29 -16.41
CA ALA A 38 10.43 -1.07 -17.85
C ALA A 38 9.43 0.03 -18.23
N SER A 39 9.59 1.20 -17.64
CA SER A 39 8.84 2.40 -18.03
C SER A 39 9.17 2.82 -19.47
N SER A 40 8.24 3.47 -20.13
CA SER A 40 8.38 3.98 -21.50
C SER A 40 8.17 5.50 -21.60
N ASP A 41 7.98 6.16 -20.45
CA ASP A 41 7.67 7.58 -20.36
C ASP A 41 8.90 8.47 -20.09
N GLY A 42 10.10 7.87 -19.94
CA GLY A 42 11.35 8.58 -19.66
C GLY A 42 11.53 9.02 -18.20
N SER A 43 10.55 8.74 -17.33
CA SER A 43 10.56 9.22 -15.92
C SER A 43 11.77 8.72 -15.12
N ALA A 44 12.19 7.47 -15.33
CA ALA A 44 13.33 6.88 -14.62
C ALA A 44 14.66 7.44 -15.12
N GLU A 45 14.82 7.60 -16.44
CA GLU A 45 16.02 8.17 -17.07
C GLU A 45 16.20 9.64 -16.68
N ASP A 46 15.10 10.41 -16.66
CA ASP A 46 15.13 11.80 -16.24
C ASP A 46 15.52 11.91 -14.77
N LEU A 47 14.93 11.07 -13.89
CA LEU A 47 15.31 11.03 -12.49
C LEU A 47 16.78 10.64 -12.31
N GLN A 48 17.30 9.67 -13.07
CA GLN A 48 18.69 9.26 -13.02
C GLN A 48 19.66 10.38 -13.45
N ARG A 49 19.28 11.25 -14.39
CA ARG A 49 20.09 12.43 -14.77
C ARG A 49 20.24 13.40 -13.60
N PHE A 50 19.20 13.58 -12.78
CA PHE A 50 19.23 14.48 -11.63
C PHE A 50 19.96 13.88 -10.41
N TYR A 51 19.67 12.62 -10.09
CA TYR A 51 20.08 12.00 -8.84
C TYR A 51 21.09 10.84 -8.99
N GLY A 52 21.50 10.47 -10.21
CA GLY A 52 22.40 9.34 -10.44
C GLY A 52 23.82 9.50 -9.87
N LYS A 53 24.19 10.70 -9.40
CA LYS A 53 25.41 10.95 -8.65
C LYS A 53 25.19 11.17 -7.15
N HIS A 54 23.94 11.09 -6.69
CA HIS A 54 23.63 11.25 -5.27
C HIS A 54 24.02 9.97 -4.52
N LYS A 55 24.84 10.10 -3.50
CA LYS A 55 25.45 8.96 -2.77
C LYS A 55 24.43 8.00 -2.13
N ASP A 56 23.24 8.48 -1.85
CA ASP A 56 22.18 7.71 -1.16
C ASP A 56 21.06 7.27 -2.13
N VAL A 57 21.27 7.36 -3.46
CA VAL A 57 20.25 7.00 -4.47
C VAL A 57 20.82 6.01 -5.46
N ASP A 58 20.21 4.84 -5.53
CA ASP A 58 20.51 3.76 -6.46
C ASP A 58 19.35 3.53 -7.44
N PHE A 59 19.68 3.00 -8.62
CA PHE A 59 18.70 2.67 -9.66
C PHE A 59 18.84 1.22 -10.11
N GLN A 60 17.72 0.53 -10.18
CA GLN A 60 17.60 -0.81 -10.77
C GLN A 60 16.61 -0.74 -11.95
N PHE A 61 17.06 -1.10 -13.16
CA PHE A 61 16.22 -1.15 -14.35
C PHE A 61 15.86 -2.60 -14.68
N ASN A 62 14.59 -2.94 -14.62
CA ASN A 62 14.11 -4.25 -15.00
C ASN A 62 13.84 -4.29 -16.51
N PRO A 63 14.18 -5.39 -17.21
CA PRO A 63 13.95 -5.50 -18.66
C PRO A 63 12.46 -5.63 -19.02
N THR A 64 11.61 -5.99 -18.05
CA THR A 64 10.17 -6.15 -18.21
C THR A 64 9.46 -5.74 -16.93
N ASN A 65 8.17 -5.40 -17.01
CA ASN A 65 7.36 -5.14 -15.82
C ASN A 65 7.09 -6.44 -15.05
N ALA A 66 7.89 -6.69 -14.03
CA ALA A 66 7.77 -7.87 -13.16
C ALA A 66 6.58 -7.80 -12.17
N GLY A 67 5.94 -6.62 -12.03
CA GLY A 67 4.94 -6.33 -11.01
C GLY A 67 5.54 -5.69 -9.76
N PHE A 68 4.66 -5.17 -8.88
CA PHE A 68 5.08 -4.41 -7.70
C PHE A 68 5.82 -5.29 -6.67
N ALA A 69 5.21 -6.39 -6.24
CA ALA A 69 5.77 -7.24 -5.20
C ALA A 69 7.12 -7.87 -5.59
N PRO A 70 7.33 -8.42 -6.80
CA PRO A 70 8.65 -8.89 -7.22
C PRO A 70 9.71 -7.79 -7.25
N ALA A 71 9.36 -6.58 -7.72
CA ALA A 71 10.28 -5.44 -7.76
C ALA A 71 10.71 -4.99 -6.36
N VAL A 72 9.78 -4.88 -5.41
CA VAL A 72 10.11 -4.59 -4.01
C VAL A 72 11.01 -5.68 -3.43
N ASN A 73 10.65 -6.95 -3.61
CA ASN A 73 11.37 -8.09 -3.04
C ASN A 73 12.78 -8.25 -3.60
N SER A 74 13.03 -7.89 -4.86
CA SER A 74 14.35 -7.97 -5.49
C SER A 74 15.39 -7.11 -4.78
N VAL A 75 14.97 -6.00 -4.20
CA VAL A 75 15.80 -5.10 -3.40
C VAL A 75 15.76 -5.49 -1.92
N ALA A 76 14.54 -5.64 -1.37
CA ALA A 76 14.34 -5.80 0.08
C ALA A 76 15.10 -7.01 0.68
N ARG A 77 15.25 -8.11 -0.07
CA ARG A 77 15.95 -9.32 0.40
C ARG A 77 17.44 -9.11 0.61
N GLY A 78 18.05 -8.15 -0.09
CA GLY A 78 19.49 -7.84 0.00
C GLY A 78 19.85 -6.75 1.00
N LEU A 79 18.85 -6.08 1.58
CA LEU A 79 19.10 -4.96 2.48
C LEU A 79 19.55 -5.43 3.87
N ASP A 80 20.56 -4.75 4.44
CA ASP A 80 20.98 -4.89 5.83
C ASP A 80 20.69 -3.58 6.58
N VAL A 81 19.42 -3.38 6.92
CA VAL A 81 18.89 -2.18 7.57
C VAL A 81 17.88 -2.55 8.65
N ASP A 82 17.53 -1.61 9.52
CA ASP A 82 16.51 -1.83 10.56
C ASP A 82 15.09 -1.70 10.00
N TRP A 83 14.91 -0.77 9.06
CA TRP A 83 13.60 -0.39 8.51
C TRP A 83 13.61 -0.32 7.00
N VAL A 84 12.54 -0.80 6.39
CA VAL A 84 12.30 -0.70 4.94
C VAL A 84 11.07 0.16 4.71
N LEU A 85 11.23 1.32 4.06
CA LEU A 85 10.12 2.12 3.56
C LEU A 85 9.74 1.64 2.16
N ILE A 86 8.52 1.17 2.01
CA ILE A 86 7.92 0.85 0.71
C ILE A 86 7.04 2.04 0.33
N LEU A 87 7.40 2.76 -0.73
CA LEU A 87 6.78 4.02 -1.11
C LEU A 87 6.35 4.00 -2.57
N ASN A 88 5.10 4.37 -2.84
CA ASN A 88 4.62 4.52 -4.21
C ASN A 88 5.24 5.75 -4.88
N PRO A 89 5.49 5.74 -6.21
CA PRO A 89 6.13 6.83 -6.94
C PRO A 89 5.25 8.08 -7.07
N ASP A 90 3.96 7.98 -6.70
CA ASP A 90 2.97 9.07 -6.69
C ASP A 90 2.54 9.46 -5.27
N CYS A 91 3.37 9.10 -4.26
CA CYS A 91 3.14 9.41 -2.84
C CYS A 91 4.21 10.40 -2.35
N ILE A 92 3.80 11.62 -2.05
CA ILE A 92 4.67 12.72 -1.61
C ILE A 92 4.61 12.82 -0.09
N LEU A 93 5.74 12.60 0.58
CA LEU A 93 5.84 12.69 2.03
C LEU A 93 5.92 14.14 2.49
N GLU A 94 5.25 14.47 3.60
CA GLU A 94 5.55 15.70 4.35
C GLU A 94 6.89 15.56 5.10
N LEU A 95 7.52 16.70 5.41
CA LEU A 95 8.88 16.82 5.90
C LEU A 95 9.24 15.87 7.07
N GLU A 96 8.35 15.71 8.04
CA GLU A 96 8.60 14.92 9.25
C GLU A 96 7.98 13.52 9.21
N THR A 97 7.37 13.13 8.09
CA THR A 97 6.58 11.90 8.00
C THR A 97 7.40 10.68 8.33
N LEU A 98 8.56 10.52 7.73
CA LEU A 98 9.41 9.34 7.93
C LEU A 98 9.91 9.24 9.38
N GLY A 99 10.33 10.36 9.96
CA GLY A 99 10.75 10.42 11.37
C GLY A 99 9.64 10.05 12.34
N ARG A 100 8.40 10.50 12.09
CA ARG A 100 7.25 10.17 12.91
C ARG A 100 6.84 8.70 12.80
N LEU A 101 6.92 8.11 11.60
CA LEU A 101 6.68 6.67 11.41
C LEU A 101 7.72 5.83 12.16
N LYS A 102 9.00 6.20 12.05
CA LYS A 102 10.10 5.55 12.75
C LYS A 102 9.91 5.61 14.26
N ALA A 103 9.67 6.80 14.81
CA ALA A 103 9.45 6.97 16.25
C ALA A 103 8.30 6.09 16.76
N ALA A 104 7.19 6.01 16.04
CA ALA A 104 6.06 5.16 16.42
C ALA A 104 6.44 3.66 16.46
N LEU A 105 7.28 3.20 15.52
CA LEU A 105 7.77 1.81 15.52
C LEU A 105 8.84 1.55 16.59
N GLU A 106 9.61 2.56 16.97
CA GLU A 106 10.60 2.45 18.06
C GLU A 106 9.92 2.39 19.43
N GLU A 107 8.81 3.13 19.62
CA GLU A 107 8.03 3.14 20.84
C GLU A 107 7.26 1.84 21.08
N ASP A 108 6.85 1.12 19.99
CA ASP A 108 6.14 -0.16 20.09
C ASP A 108 6.96 -1.31 19.47
N PRO A 109 7.65 -2.11 20.30
CA PRO A 109 8.44 -3.26 19.83
C PRO A 109 7.60 -4.36 19.15
N GLN A 110 6.29 -4.41 19.36
CA GLN A 110 5.39 -5.36 18.71
C GLN A 110 4.84 -4.82 17.38
N ALA A 111 5.05 -3.55 17.07
CA ALA A 111 4.67 -3.00 15.77
C ALA A 111 5.65 -3.43 14.70
N GLY A 112 5.14 -4.12 13.69
CA GLY A 112 5.90 -4.58 12.52
C GLY A 112 5.83 -3.61 11.34
N LEU A 113 4.82 -2.73 11.30
CA LEU A 113 4.55 -1.83 10.19
C LEU A 113 3.85 -0.56 10.70
N ALA A 114 4.21 0.59 10.13
CA ALA A 114 3.52 1.85 10.34
C ALA A 114 3.21 2.55 9.01
N GLY A 115 2.04 3.20 8.96
CA GLY A 115 1.62 4.01 7.81
C GLY A 115 1.06 5.37 8.22
N PRO A 116 1.21 6.41 7.37
CA PRO A 116 0.77 7.76 7.64
C PRO A 116 -0.72 7.98 7.33
N ALA A 117 -1.22 9.16 7.68
CA ALA A 117 -2.44 9.72 7.13
C ALA A 117 -2.23 10.05 5.65
N VAL A 118 -2.80 9.24 4.77
CA VAL A 118 -2.71 9.44 3.32
C VAL A 118 -3.86 10.31 2.86
N ARG A 119 -3.52 11.45 2.23
CA ARG A 119 -4.48 12.45 1.74
C ARG A 119 -4.47 12.51 0.22
N ASP A 120 -5.54 13.02 -0.35
CA ASP A 120 -5.58 13.41 -1.75
C ASP A 120 -5.01 14.83 -1.95
N GLU A 121 -4.97 15.30 -3.20
CA GLU A 121 -4.48 16.63 -3.56
C GLU A 121 -5.30 17.79 -2.96
N HIS A 122 -6.51 17.51 -2.48
CA HIS A 122 -7.40 18.47 -1.81
C HIS A 122 -7.26 18.42 -0.28
N GLY A 123 -6.32 17.62 0.23
CA GLY A 123 -6.09 17.45 1.66
C GLY A 123 -7.10 16.53 2.37
N CYS A 124 -8.03 15.91 1.64
CA CYS A 124 -8.99 14.97 2.22
C CYS A 124 -8.35 13.62 2.48
N LEU A 125 -8.64 13.00 3.62
CA LEU A 125 -8.17 11.64 3.93
C LEU A 125 -8.71 10.64 2.91
N GLN A 126 -7.81 9.85 2.35
CA GLN A 126 -8.20 8.75 1.46
C GLN A 126 -8.82 7.59 2.25
N ARG A 127 -9.83 6.96 1.69
CA ARG A 127 -10.52 5.81 2.31
C ARG A 127 -9.61 4.64 2.65
N ALA A 128 -8.51 4.49 1.90
CA ALA A 128 -7.53 3.43 2.12
C ALA A 128 -6.53 3.75 3.22
N THR A 129 -6.55 4.96 3.81
CA THR A 129 -5.56 5.40 4.80
C THR A 129 -5.52 4.48 6.02
N MET A 130 -6.70 4.05 6.49
CA MET A 130 -6.87 3.08 7.58
C MET A 130 -8.01 2.13 7.23
N ARG A 131 -7.81 0.82 7.37
CA ARG A 131 -8.78 -0.19 6.95
C ARG A 131 -8.87 -1.33 7.95
N ARG A 132 -10.03 -1.97 7.99
CA ARG A 132 -10.18 -3.32 8.57
C ARG A 132 -9.86 -4.36 7.51
N PHE A 133 -9.43 -5.54 7.92
CA PHE A 133 -9.33 -6.64 6.96
C PHE A 133 -10.70 -6.97 6.36
N PRO A 134 -10.76 -7.14 5.03
CA PRO A 134 -11.99 -7.53 4.38
C PRO A 134 -12.43 -8.91 4.86
N GLY A 135 -13.71 -9.05 5.14
CA GLY A 135 -14.39 -10.32 5.40
C GLY A 135 -15.72 -10.30 4.65
N PRO A 136 -16.44 -11.42 4.53
CA PRO A 136 -17.70 -11.46 3.76
C PRO A 136 -18.67 -10.37 4.16
N TRP A 137 -18.92 -10.23 5.46
CA TRP A 137 -19.84 -9.22 6.01
C TRP A 137 -19.34 -7.79 5.79
N LYS A 138 -18.11 -7.49 6.21
CA LYS A 138 -17.53 -6.14 6.06
C LYS A 138 -17.47 -5.70 4.60
N SER A 139 -17.15 -6.62 3.69
CA SER A 139 -17.14 -6.36 2.25
C SER A 139 -18.53 -6.07 1.70
N LEU A 140 -19.55 -6.77 2.19
CA LEU A 140 -20.95 -6.52 1.84
C LEU A 140 -21.39 -5.12 2.33
N MET A 141 -21.07 -4.76 3.57
CA MET A 141 -21.39 -3.43 4.13
C MET A 141 -20.70 -2.30 3.34
N SER A 142 -19.42 -2.50 2.96
CA SER A 142 -18.71 -1.52 2.10
C SER A 142 -19.32 -1.43 0.70
N ALA A 143 -19.67 -2.55 0.09
CA ALA A 143 -20.20 -2.57 -1.28
C ALA A 143 -21.63 -1.99 -1.38
N SER A 144 -22.47 -2.25 -0.38
CA SER A 144 -23.85 -1.75 -0.31
C SER A 144 -23.97 -0.29 0.13
N GLY A 145 -22.89 0.28 0.70
CA GLY A 145 -22.92 1.63 1.28
C GLY A 145 -23.46 1.70 2.72
N PHE A 146 -23.93 0.58 3.29
CA PHE A 146 -24.42 0.54 4.66
C PHE A 146 -23.35 0.79 5.72
N TRP A 147 -22.05 0.73 5.37
CA TRP A 147 -20.96 1.09 6.25
C TRP A 147 -21.11 2.51 6.86
N ARG A 148 -21.84 3.42 6.20
CA ARG A 148 -22.13 4.77 6.72
C ARG A 148 -22.95 4.75 8.02
N LEU A 149 -23.75 3.70 8.22
CA LEU A 149 -24.50 3.46 9.47
C LEU A 149 -23.62 2.92 10.59
N GLY A 150 -22.39 2.52 10.27
CA GLY A 150 -21.41 2.02 11.26
C GLY A 150 -21.05 3.04 12.35
N LYS A 151 -21.25 4.34 12.12
CA LYS A 151 -21.13 5.38 13.18
C LYS A 151 -22.11 5.17 14.33
N TRP A 152 -23.26 4.57 14.07
CA TRP A 152 -24.37 4.41 15.02
C TRP A 152 -24.44 2.96 15.52
N MET A 153 -24.09 2.00 14.66
CA MET A 153 -24.20 0.58 14.95
C MET A 153 -22.99 -0.17 14.42
N PRO A 154 -22.14 -0.75 15.31
CA PRO A 154 -20.93 -1.50 14.92
C PRO A 154 -21.17 -2.65 13.94
N PHE A 155 -22.38 -3.22 13.92
CA PHE A 155 -22.81 -4.26 12.99
C PHE A 155 -22.63 -3.86 11.52
N PHE A 156 -22.80 -2.58 11.19
CA PHE A 156 -22.63 -2.06 9.84
C PHE A 156 -21.20 -1.64 9.49
N HIS A 157 -20.22 -1.89 10.37
CA HIS A 157 -18.83 -1.58 10.03
C HIS A 157 -18.40 -2.25 8.73
N GLY A 158 -17.91 -1.44 7.79
CA GLY A 158 -17.28 -1.87 6.54
C GLY A 158 -15.77 -2.13 6.69
N VAL A 159 -15.11 -2.24 5.54
CA VAL A 159 -13.65 -2.34 5.44
C VAL A 159 -12.99 -1.00 5.75
N GLU A 160 -13.58 0.09 5.30
CA GLU A 160 -13.07 1.45 5.53
C GLU A 160 -13.25 1.87 7.00
N VAL A 161 -12.28 2.60 7.54
CA VAL A 161 -12.34 3.23 8.86
C VAL A 161 -12.36 4.74 8.67
N ASP A 162 -13.28 5.42 9.36
CA ASP A 162 -13.26 6.88 9.42
C ASP A 162 -12.16 7.34 10.40
N ALA A 163 -11.02 7.69 9.85
CA ALA A 163 -9.86 8.14 10.62
C ALA A 163 -9.82 9.67 10.82
N SER A 164 -10.87 10.42 10.39
CA SER A 164 -10.88 11.88 10.42
C SER A 164 -10.81 12.48 11.83
N GLY A 165 -11.28 11.74 12.84
CA GLY A 165 -11.22 12.13 14.25
C GLY A 165 -9.93 11.73 14.98
N LEU A 166 -9.03 10.98 14.33
CA LEU A 166 -7.80 10.47 14.94
C LEU A 166 -6.66 11.48 14.66
N SER A 167 -6.37 12.34 15.60
CA SER A 167 -5.31 13.37 15.46
C SER A 167 -4.18 13.23 16.48
N GLY A 168 -4.23 12.18 17.29
CA GLY A 168 -3.37 11.98 18.46
C GLY A 168 -2.23 11.01 18.25
N ASN A 169 -2.15 10.05 19.15
CA ASN A 169 -1.11 9.03 19.18
C ASN A 169 -1.30 7.97 18.08
N PRO A 170 -0.25 7.18 17.77
CA PRO A 170 -0.37 6.04 16.89
C PRO A 170 -1.47 5.06 17.34
N GLU A 171 -2.25 4.55 16.38
CA GLU A 171 -3.37 3.64 16.63
C GLU A 171 -3.10 2.27 16.00
N VAL A 172 -3.29 1.21 16.78
CA VAL A 172 -3.24 -0.16 16.24
C VAL A 172 -4.42 -0.38 15.32
N CYS A 173 -4.14 -0.86 14.11
CA CYS A 173 -5.15 -1.11 13.09
C CYS A 173 -4.93 -2.44 12.37
N ASP A 174 -5.94 -2.88 11.61
CA ASP A 174 -5.77 -4.08 10.79
C ASP A 174 -4.87 -3.80 9.57
N ALA A 175 -5.06 -2.65 8.91
CA ALA A 175 -4.28 -2.29 7.74
C ALA A 175 -4.25 -0.78 7.50
N VAL A 176 -3.13 -0.30 6.94
CA VAL A 176 -2.93 1.07 6.44
C VAL A 176 -2.89 1.08 4.91
N SER A 177 -2.67 2.24 4.31
CA SER A 177 -2.50 2.36 2.86
C SER A 177 -1.18 1.74 2.39
N GLY A 178 -1.23 0.94 1.33
CA GLY A 178 -0.03 0.43 0.66
C GLY A 178 0.82 1.48 -0.06
N ALA A 179 0.35 2.75 -0.13
CA ALA A 179 1.08 3.82 -0.79
C ALA A 179 2.35 4.26 -0.02
N CYS A 180 2.34 4.08 1.31
CA CYS A 180 3.48 4.40 2.17
C CYS A 180 3.46 3.48 3.40
N MET A 181 4.42 2.60 3.49
CA MET A 181 4.56 1.62 4.56
C MET A 181 5.99 1.57 5.05
N LEU A 182 6.24 2.01 6.30
CA LEU A 182 7.51 1.75 6.97
C LEU A 182 7.41 0.42 7.70
N VAL A 183 8.26 -0.54 7.34
CA VAL A 183 8.19 -1.92 7.82
C VAL A 183 9.47 -2.26 8.57
N ARG A 184 9.35 -2.85 9.76
CA ARG A 184 10.48 -3.44 10.48
C ARG A 184 11.05 -4.59 9.64
N ARG A 185 12.36 -4.58 9.34
CA ARG A 185 12.98 -5.61 8.51
C ARG A 185 12.76 -7.01 9.07
N SER A 186 12.94 -7.22 10.38
CA SER A 186 12.71 -8.53 11.01
C SER A 186 11.27 -9.02 10.87
N ALA A 187 10.28 -8.11 10.88
CA ALA A 187 8.88 -8.46 10.64
C ALA A 187 8.63 -8.83 9.17
N LEU A 188 9.23 -8.09 8.23
CA LEU A 188 9.15 -8.38 6.79
C LEU A 188 9.77 -9.75 6.45
N GLU A 189 10.92 -10.07 7.04
CA GLU A 189 11.58 -11.38 6.91
C GLU A 189 10.76 -12.50 7.51
N ALA A 190 10.21 -12.30 8.71
CA ALA A 190 9.41 -13.31 9.42
C ALA A 190 8.17 -13.77 8.64
N VAL A 191 7.64 -12.92 7.74
CA VAL A 191 6.50 -13.25 6.88
C VAL A 191 6.91 -13.63 5.45
N GLY A 192 8.20 -13.61 5.10
CA GLY A 192 8.72 -14.00 3.79
C GLY A 192 8.47 -12.96 2.69
N TYR A 193 8.49 -11.66 3.06
CA TYR A 193 8.32 -10.52 2.17
C TYR A 193 6.92 -10.43 1.54
N LEU A 194 6.76 -9.67 0.44
CA LEU A 194 5.48 -9.57 -0.27
C LEU A 194 5.17 -10.85 -1.06
N ASP A 195 3.89 -11.22 -1.14
CA ASP A 195 3.46 -12.37 -1.97
C ASP A 195 3.44 -11.96 -3.46
N GLU A 196 4.44 -12.42 -4.21
CA GLU A 196 4.65 -12.09 -5.63
C GLU A 196 3.54 -12.60 -6.57
N ARG A 197 2.61 -13.41 -6.06
CA ARG A 197 1.47 -13.90 -6.83
C ARG A 197 0.35 -12.87 -6.97
N TYR A 198 0.43 -11.71 -6.29
CA TYR A 198 -0.41 -10.56 -6.56
C TYR A 198 0.24 -9.71 -7.64
N ALA A 199 -0.40 -9.61 -8.79
CA ALA A 199 0.10 -8.79 -9.89
C ALA A 199 -0.09 -7.29 -9.61
N MET A 200 -1.17 -6.94 -8.91
CA MET A 200 -1.51 -5.58 -8.49
C MET A 200 -2.70 -5.62 -7.52
N HIS A 201 -2.66 -4.81 -6.47
CA HIS A 201 -3.63 -4.73 -5.37
C HIS A 201 -3.71 -5.98 -4.49
N CYS A 202 -3.99 -5.75 -3.22
CA CYS A 202 -4.09 -6.70 -2.13
C CYS A 202 -2.76 -7.33 -1.66
N GLU A 203 -1.62 -7.04 -2.29
CA GLU A 203 -0.28 -7.42 -1.79
C GLU A 203 0.02 -6.77 -0.44
N ASP A 204 -0.42 -5.52 -0.25
CA ASP A 204 -0.36 -4.75 0.99
C ASP A 204 -1.20 -5.40 2.10
N LEU A 205 -2.45 -5.73 1.79
CA LEU A 205 -3.34 -6.41 2.73
C LEU A 205 -2.84 -7.81 3.09
N ASP A 206 -2.28 -8.54 2.12
CA ASP A 206 -1.67 -9.86 2.34
C ASP A 206 -0.49 -9.77 3.30
N LEU A 207 0.39 -8.79 3.08
CA LEU A 207 1.53 -8.53 3.97
C LEU A 207 1.06 -8.28 5.40
N MET A 208 0.15 -7.31 5.59
CA MET A 208 -0.33 -6.91 6.90
C MET A 208 -1.10 -8.04 7.62
N PHE A 209 -1.85 -8.85 6.86
CA PHE A 209 -2.54 -10.01 7.42
C PHE A 209 -1.55 -11.06 7.93
N ARG A 210 -0.48 -11.37 7.17
CA ARG A 210 0.58 -12.31 7.59
C ARG A 210 1.39 -11.75 8.77
N LEU A 211 1.62 -10.45 8.84
CA LEU A 211 2.22 -9.80 10.01
C LEU A 211 1.37 -10.05 11.25
N LYS A 212 0.05 -9.83 11.17
CA LYS A 212 -0.89 -10.11 12.26
C LYS A 212 -0.88 -11.57 12.69
N GLU A 213 -0.85 -12.53 11.75
CA GLU A 213 -0.75 -13.96 12.05
C GLU A 213 0.55 -14.34 12.80
N LYS A 214 1.61 -13.53 12.64
CA LYS A 214 2.89 -13.66 13.34
C LYS A 214 2.99 -12.86 14.64
N GLY A 215 1.89 -12.22 15.06
CA GLY A 215 1.84 -11.44 16.29
C GLY A 215 2.35 -10.00 16.16
N TRP A 216 2.67 -9.53 14.95
CA TRP A 216 2.99 -8.14 14.70
C TRP A 216 1.73 -7.31 14.49
N HIS A 217 1.71 -6.06 15.00
CA HIS A 217 0.63 -5.15 14.65
C HIS A 217 1.04 -4.14 13.58
N CYS A 218 0.02 -3.55 12.94
CA CYS A 218 0.16 -2.38 12.09
C CYS A 218 -0.26 -1.14 12.87
N LEU A 219 0.51 -0.05 12.73
CA LEU A 219 0.19 1.25 13.33
C LEU A 219 -0.26 2.23 12.25
N TYR A 220 -1.38 2.88 12.49
CA TYR A 220 -1.75 4.11 11.82
C TYR A 220 -1.20 5.30 12.63
N VAL A 221 -0.43 6.19 11.98
CA VAL A 221 0.22 7.33 12.63
C VAL A 221 -0.43 8.62 12.14
N PRO A 222 -1.43 9.18 12.86
CA PRO A 222 -2.22 10.34 12.38
C PRO A 222 -1.42 11.60 12.13
N ARG A 223 -0.32 11.80 12.89
CA ARG A 223 0.56 12.97 12.77
C ARG A 223 1.57 12.88 11.63
N ALA A 224 1.81 11.69 11.10
CA ALA A 224 2.56 11.51 9.86
C ALA A 224 1.60 11.70 8.68
N SER A 225 1.99 12.42 7.64
CA SER A 225 1.10 12.77 6.53
C SER A 225 1.79 12.62 5.18
N SER A 226 1.04 12.17 4.18
CA SER A 226 1.49 12.09 2.80
C SER A 226 0.36 12.44 1.84
N ILE A 227 0.71 13.00 0.69
CA ILE A 227 -0.24 13.27 -0.41
C ILE A 227 -0.06 12.17 -1.46
N HIS A 228 -1.11 11.45 -1.79
CA HIS A 228 -1.06 10.38 -2.77
C HIS A 228 -1.96 10.69 -3.97
N ARG A 229 -1.35 10.87 -5.13
CA ARG A 229 -2.02 11.17 -6.40
C ARG A 229 -2.47 9.89 -7.10
N GLN A 230 -3.49 9.25 -6.52
CA GLN A 230 -3.94 7.93 -6.96
C GLN A 230 -4.12 7.77 -8.46
N GLY A 231 -3.58 6.67 -8.97
CA GLY A 231 -3.98 6.12 -10.27
C GLY A 231 -3.18 6.59 -11.47
N LEU A 232 -2.11 7.35 -11.31
CA LEU A 232 -1.30 7.81 -12.44
C LEU A 232 -0.73 6.63 -13.22
N SER A 233 -0.03 5.71 -12.56
CA SER A 233 0.53 4.50 -13.19
C SER A 233 -0.53 3.50 -13.70
N SER A 234 -1.78 3.58 -13.20
CA SER A 234 -2.85 2.64 -13.55
C SER A 234 -3.81 3.14 -14.63
N ARG A 235 -3.75 4.44 -14.99
CA ARG A 235 -4.64 5.06 -16.00
C ARG A 235 -4.49 4.47 -17.39
N SER A 236 -3.30 3.99 -17.76
CA SER A 236 -3.05 3.41 -19.09
C SER A 236 -3.75 2.09 -19.35
N ARG A 237 -4.15 1.34 -18.29
CA ARG A 237 -4.73 -0.01 -18.40
C ARG A 237 -5.91 -0.25 -17.43
N PRO A 238 -6.96 0.57 -17.47
CA PRO A 238 -8.02 0.57 -16.44
C PRO A 238 -8.75 -0.77 -16.33
N THR A 239 -9.00 -1.46 -17.44
CA THR A 239 -9.67 -2.77 -17.47
C THR A 239 -8.79 -3.87 -16.88
N TRP A 240 -7.49 -3.86 -17.16
CA TRP A 240 -6.54 -4.79 -16.58
C TRP A 240 -6.43 -4.58 -15.06
N VAL A 241 -6.31 -3.34 -14.62
CA VAL A 241 -6.27 -2.98 -13.19
C VAL A 241 -7.55 -3.44 -12.49
N HIS A 242 -8.72 -3.20 -13.12
CA HIS A 242 -10.00 -3.64 -12.60
C HIS A 242 -10.06 -5.16 -12.43
N PHE A 243 -9.57 -5.92 -13.41
CA PHE A 243 -9.50 -7.39 -13.34
C PHE A 243 -8.55 -7.85 -12.21
N GLN A 244 -7.32 -7.29 -12.15
CA GLN A 244 -6.34 -7.68 -11.14
C GLN A 244 -6.82 -7.37 -9.71
N LYS A 245 -7.54 -6.27 -9.51
CA LYS A 245 -8.17 -5.94 -8.23
C LYS A 245 -9.12 -7.05 -7.77
N HIS A 246 -10.01 -7.53 -8.64
CA HIS A 246 -10.96 -8.58 -8.27
C HIS A 246 -10.28 -9.95 -8.12
N ARG A 247 -9.28 -10.24 -8.96
CA ARG A 247 -8.44 -11.43 -8.80
C ARG A 247 -7.67 -11.42 -7.47
N GLY A 248 -7.12 -10.26 -7.07
CA GLY A 248 -6.47 -10.07 -5.78
C GLY A 248 -7.42 -10.30 -4.61
N MET A 249 -8.64 -9.75 -4.68
CA MET A 249 -9.68 -9.97 -3.66
C MET A 249 -10.06 -11.46 -3.53
N ALA A 250 -10.28 -12.15 -4.66
CA ALA A 250 -10.58 -13.58 -4.66
C ALA A 250 -9.43 -14.42 -4.10
N ARG A 251 -8.16 -14.03 -4.42
CA ARG A 251 -6.98 -14.67 -3.88
C ARG A 251 -6.85 -14.47 -2.37
N PHE A 252 -7.02 -13.23 -1.87
CA PHE A 252 -6.97 -12.91 -0.45
C PHE A 252 -8.00 -13.73 0.33
N PHE A 253 -9.24 -13.75 -0.14
CA PHE A 253 -10.31 -14.53 0.46
C PHE A 253 -9.97 -16.03 0.51
N ARG A 254 -9.52 -16.61 -0.61
CA ARG A 254 -9.11 -18.02 -0.68
C ARG A 254 -7.99 -18.35 0.29
N LYS A 255 -6.99 -17.47 0.38
CA LYS A 255 -5.78 -17.71 1.17
C LYS A 255 -6.07 -17.71 2.67
N PHE A 256 -6.89 -16.76 3.13
CA PHE A 256 -7.02 -16.48 4.55
C PHE A 256 -8.39 -16.80 5.17
N GLN A 257 -9.45 -16.84 4.39
CA GLN A 257 -10.81 -16.86 4.92
C GLN A 257 -11.66 -18.05 4.46
N ALA A 258 -11.41 -18.59 3.27
CA ALA A 258 -12.25 -19.66 2.70
C ALA A 258 -12.32 -20.90 3.60
N LYS A 259 -11.22 -21.27 4.29
CA LYS A 259 -11.19 -22.44 5.17
C LYS A 259 -12.10 -22.30 6.40
N SER A 260 -12.31 -21.07 6.89
CA SER A 260 -13.18 -20.77 8.05
C SER A 260 -14.58 -20.35 7.64
N THR A 261 -14.87 -20.25 6.35
CA THR A 261 -16.16 -19.83 5.82
C THR A 261 -16.98 -21.06 5.40
N PRO A 262 -18.24 -21.22 5.85
CA PRO A 262 -19.11 -22.31 5.41
C PRO A 262 -19.29 -22.30 3.89
N PHE A 263 -19.32 -23.50 3.26
CA PHE A 263 -19.35 -23.67 1.81
C PHE A 263 -20.41 -22.83 1.07
N PRO A 264 -21.65 -22.69 1.52
CA PRO A 264 -22.63 -21.83 0.83
C PRO A 264 -22.21 -20.35 0.81
N ILE A 265 -21.62 -19.87 1.91
CA ILE A 265 -21.13 -18.48 2.02
C ILE A 265 -19.89 -18.27 1.17
N ASP A 266 -18.98 -19.26 1.14
CA ASP A 266 -17.79 -19.25 0.28
C ASP A 266 -18.19 -19.04 -1.19
N MET A 267 -19.14 -19.82 -1.69
CA MET A 267 -19.66 -19.66 -3.05
C MET A 267 -20.27 -18.28 -3.30
N LEU A 268 -21.05 -17.75 -2.34
CA LEU A 268 -21.67 -16.42 -2.45
C LEU A 268 -20.62 -15.31 -2.49
N VAL A 269 -19.53 -15.44 -1.72
CA VAL A 269 -18.43 -14.47 -1.74
C VAL A 269 -17.75 -14.45 -3.10
N TYR A 270 -17.41 -15.62 -3.67
CA TYR A 270 -16.85 -15.70 -5.02
C TYR A 270 -17.80 -15.13 -6.08
N ALA A 271 -19.06 -15.55 -6.04
CA ALA A 271 -20.08 -15.02 -6.95
C ALA A 271 -20.20 -13.50 -6.82
N GLY A 272 -20.21 -12.96 -5.59
CA GLY A 272 -20.28 -11.53 -5.33
C GLY A 272 -19.07 -10.75 -5.86
N ILE A 273 -17.85 -11.29 -5.70
CA ILE A 273 -16.62 -10.67 -6.25
C ILE A 273 -16.71 -10.57 -7.77
N TRP A 274 -17.08 -11.65 -8.45
CA TRP A 274 -17.13 -11.66 -9.91
C TRP A 274 -18.34 -10.93 -10.47
N LEU A 275 -19.50 -10.97 -9.79
CA LEU A 275 -20.65 -10.14 -10.14
C LEU A 275 -20.29 -8.65 -10.07
N ARG A 276 -19.64 -8.22 -8.99
CA ARG A 276 -19.16 -6.84 -8.84
C ARG A 276 -18.18 -6.46 -9.97
N PHE A 277 -17.30 -7.38 -10.36
CA PHE A 277 -16.42 -7.18 -11.51
C PHE A 277 -17.22 -6.88 -12.76
N ILE A 278 -18.23 -7.71 -13.08
CA ILE A 278 -19.07 -7.56 -14.28
C ILE A 278 -19.87 -6.24 -14.23
N VAL A 279 -20.50 -5.94 -13.10
CA VAL A 279 -21.33 -4.72 -12.95
C VAL A 279 -20.51 -3.43 -13.10
N LEU A 280 -19.28 -3.42 -12.57
CA LEU A 280 -18.40 -2.25 -12.63
C LEU A 280 -17.52 -2.19 -13.89
N TRP A 281 -17.54 -3.22 -14.73
CA TRP A 281 -16.76 -3.29 -15.98
C TRP A 281 -17.02 -2.11 -16.93
N PRO A 282 -18.27 -1.69 -17.19
CA PRO A 282 -18.55 -0.56 -18.07
C PRO A 282 -17.91 0.74 -17.57
N LEU A 283 -17.89 0.96 -16.25
CA LEU A 283 -17.26 2.13 -15.65
C LEU A 283 -15.73 2.12 -15.84
N ALA A 284 -15.11 0.94 -15.86
CA ALA A 284 -13.68 0.81 -16.13
C ALA A 284 -13.32 1.09 -17.60
N LEU A 285 -14.26 0.91 -18.53
CA LEU A 285 -14.09 1.26 -19.95
C LEU A 285 -14.16 2.77 -20.20
N ILE A 286 -15.00 3.48 -19.43
CA ILE A 286 -15.24 4.93 -19.59
C ILE A 286 -14.11 5.75 -18.95
N ARG A 287 -13.39 5.21 -17.99
CA ARG A 287 -12.27 5.87 -17.28
C ARG A 287 -10.96 5.87 -18.08
N ARG A 288 -11.04 6.02 -19.39
CA ARG A 288 -9.89 6.20 -20.29
C ARG A 288 -9.42 7.66 -20.32
#